data_cb3dee579597c4d837daa956b869f8d3
#
_entry.id   cb3dee579597c4d837daa956b869f8d3
#
_cell.length_a   1.000
_cell.length_b   1.000
_cell.length_c   1.000
_cell.angle_alpha   90.00
_cell.angle_beta   90.00
_cell.angle_gamma   90.00
#
_symmetry.space_group_name_H-M   'P 1'
#
loop_
_entity.id
_entity.type
_entity.pdbx_description
1 polymer ?
#
loop_
_entity_poly.entity_id
_entity_poly.type
_entity_poly.pdbx_seq_one_letter_code
_entity_poly.pdbx_strand_id
1 'polypeptide(L)'
;MSRGRFAKLIIATLLGSLTMFIWEGFSHVVLFTGMEFTPLPNEAALREIVKKDIAGNGLYSFSGGDLSRLSKRQEAAFEDSLRTSTVGILGYRPPGGNPFSARKLITQFLGNVLSVLIAVQVASMIRAGYWKRVLAITHVGLLASAVVSSIYWSWYEFPMGFFIAQVLDMVIGFFLAGLVICRVLSEVDTRKASRMDF
;
A
#
# COMPACT_ATOMS: atom_id res chain seq x y z
N MET A 1 17.72 11.50 -24.72
CA MET A 1 16.25 11.60 -24.54
C MET A 1 15.83 13.02 -24.89
N SER A 2 14.85 13.24 -25.79
CA SER A 2 14.42 14.61 -26.15
C SER A 2 13.73 15.29 -24.93
N ARG A 3 13.92 16.62 -24.79
CA ARG A 3 13.29 17.42 -23.71
C ARG A 3 11.76 17.16 -23.62
N GLY A 4 11.08 17.00 -24.76
CA GLY A 4 9.65 16.75 -24.79
C GLY A 4 9.25 15.37 -24.24
N ARG A 5 10.07 14.33 -24.40
CA ARG A 5 9.83 13.01 -23.81
C ARG A 5 10.00 13.03 -22.30
N PHE A 6 11.04 13.71 -21.82
CA PHE A 6 11.28 13.85 -20.39
C PHE A 6 10.12 14.58 -19.67
N ALA A 7 9.67 15.72 -20.23
CA ALA A 7 8.54 16.45 -19.67
C ALA A 7 7.27 15.58 -19.56
N LYS A 8 6.97 14.75 -20.56
CA LYS A 8 5.80 13.86 -20.54
C LYS A 8 5.91 12.74 -19.50
N LEU A 9 7.09 12.20 -19.27
CA LEU A 9 7.30 11.24 -18.18
C LEU A 9 7.01 11.88 -16.82
N ILE A 10 7.46 13.12 -16.60
CA ILE A 10 7.14 13.87 -15.39
C ILE A 10 5.64 14.12 -15.26
N ILE A 11 4.99 14.60 -16.31
CA ILE A 11 3.54 14.86 -16.32
C ILE A 11 2.75 13.56 -16.05
N ALA A 12 3.11 12.46 -16.72
CA ALA A 12 2.47 11.16 -16.49
C ALA A 12 2.65 10.69 -15.04
N THR A 13 3.83 10.88 -14.46
CA THR A 13 4.10 10.55 -13.06
C THR A 13 3.23 11.40 -12.12
N LEU A 14 3.22 12.70 -12.26
CA LEU A 14 2.46 13.59 -11.38
C LEU A 14 0.96 13.37 -11.47
N LEU A 15 0.40 13.27 -12.68
CA LEU A 15 -1.02 13.03 -12.87
C LEU A 15 -1.44 11.63 -12.42
N GLY A 16 -0.65 10.59 -12.71
CA GLY A 16 -0.90 9.25 -12.22
C GLY A 16 -0.85 9.16 -10.69
N SER A 17 0.12 9.85 -10.07
CA SER A 17 0.24 9.90 -8.59
C SER A 17 -0.93 10.62 -7.94
N LEU A 18 -1.38 11.70 -8.54
CA LEU A 18 -2.55 12.43 -8.06
C LEU A 18 -3.82 11.55 -8.16
N THR A 19 -3.97 10.84 -9.28
CA THR A 19 -5.09 9.91 -9.47
C THR A 19 -5.09 8.81 -8.41
N MET A 20 -3.93 8.21 -8.14
CA MET A 20 -3.78 7.18 -7.13
C MET A 20 -4.06 7.73 -5.71
N PHE A 21 -3.52 8.91 -5.39
CA PHE A 21 -3.74 9.55 -4.10
C PHE A 21 -5.23 9.86 -3.82
N ILE A 22 -5.95 10.35 -4.83
CA ILE A 22 -7.39 10.62 -4.73
C ILE A 22 -8.15 9.29 -4.55
N TRP A 23 -7.79 8.27 -5.31
CA TRP A 23 -8.40 6.95 -5.18
C TRP A 23 -8.22 6.36 -3.79
N GLU A 24 -6.99 6.31 -3.27
CA GLU A 24 -6.68 5.80 -1.92
C GLU A 24 -7.45 6.56 -0.83
N GLY A 25 -7.51 7.90 -0.92
CA GLY A 25 -8.30 8.69 0.01
C GLY A 25 -9.79 8.33 -0.01
N PHE A 26 -10.35 8.09 -1.19
CA PHE A 26 -11.74 7.68 -1.36
C PHE A 26 -11.98 6.23 -0.89
N SER A 27 -11.14 5.30 -1.30
CA SER A 27 -11.31 3.88 -1.01
C SER A 27 -11.23 3.58 0.49
N HIS A 28 -10.25 4.13 1.19
CA HIS A 28 -10.07 3.91 2.63
C HIS A 28 -11.13 4.61 3.49
N VAL A 29 -11.59 5.79 3.08
CA VAL A 29 -12.60 6.53 3.88
C VAL A 29 -14.02 6.06 3.60
N VAL A 30 -14.33 5.65 2.36
CA VAL A 30 -15.71 5.39 1.93
C VAL A 30 -15.99 3.91 1.71
N LEU A 31 -15.07 3.18 1.05
CA LEU A 31 -15.39 1.83 0.58
C LEU A 31 -14.95 0.74 1.55
N PHE A 32 -13.75 0.82 2.12
CA PHE A 32 -13.11 -0.30 2.81
C PHE A 32 -13.06 -0.17 4.34
N THR A 33 -13.48 0.95 4.92
CA THR A 33 -13.40 1.21 6.37
C THR A 33 -13.91 0.06 7.22
N GLY A 34 -15.05 -0.53 6.88
CA GLY A 34 -15.62 -1.65 7.64
C GLY A 34 -15.03 -3.02 7.32
N MET A 35 -14.23 -3.15 6.26
CA MET A 35 -13.56 -4.39 5.88
C MET A 35 -12.18 -4.53 6.53
N GLU A 36 -11.52 -3.41 6.78
CA GLU A 36 -10.14 -3.38 7.28
C GLU A 36 -10.06 -3.47 8.81
N PHE A 37 -10.96 -2.78 9.50
CA PHE A 37 -10.91 -2.65 10.96
C PHE A 37 -12.28 -2.90 11.61
N THR A 38 -12.24 -3.67 12.70
CA THR A 38 -13.40 -3.88 13.57
C THR A 38 -13.17 -3.12 14.88
N PRO A 39 -14.12 -2.25 15.31
CA PRO A 39 -14.01 -1.56 16.59
C PRO A 39 -13.94 -2.52 17.77
N LEU A 40 -13.07 -2.23 18.73
CA LEU A 40 -12.97 -3.03 19.96
C LEU A 40 -14.18 -2.75 20.88
N PRO A 41 -14.83 -3.79 21.42
CA PRO A 41 -16.01 -3.61 22.31
C PRO A 41 -15.70 -2.80 23.58
N ASN A 42 -14.48 -2.91 24.13
CA ASN A 42 -14.05 -2.18 25.33
C ASN A 42 -12.75 -1.42 25.08
N GLU A 43 -12.78 -0.51 24.11
CA GLU A 43 -11.63 0.28 23.69
C GLU A 43 -11.04 1.12 24.82
N ALA A 44 -11.88 1.66 25.72
CA ALA A 44 -11.44 2.52 26.80
C ALA A 44 -10.51 1.79 27.79
N ALA A 45 -10.84 0.57 28.17
CA ALA A 45 -10.01 -0.25 29.05
C ALA A 45 -8.66 -0.57 28.42
N LEU A 46 -8.66 -0.95 27.12
CA LEU A 46 -7.40 -1.21 26.41
C LEU A 46 -6.53 0.04 26.33
N ARG A 47 -7.12 1.21 26.05
CA ARG A 47 -6.38 2.48 25.96
C ARG A 47 -5.66 2.83 27.27
N GLU A 48 -6.27 2.60 28.44
CA GLU A 48 -5.64 2.87 29.73
C GLU A 48 -4.46 1.92 30.01
N ILE A 49 -4.61 0.63 29.71
CA ILE A 49 -3.52 -0.35 29.84
C ILE A 49 -2.34 0.04 28.94
N VAL A 50 -2.60 0.24 27.66
CA VAL A 50 -1.57 0.56 26.66
C VAL A 50 -0.85 1.87 26.99
N LYS A 51 -1.59 2.89 27.46
CA LYS A 51 -1.01 4.18 27.87
C LYS A 51 -0.11 4.05 29.08
N LYS A 52 -0.43 3.17 30.02
CA LYS A 52 0.35 2.93 31.24
C LYS A 52 1.63 2.16 30.95
N ASP A 53 1.56 1.14 30.09
CA ASP A 53 2.62 0.15 29.96
C ASP A 53 3.54 0.41 28.75
N ILE A 54 3.09 1.23 27.78
CA ILE A 54 3.84 1.52 26.55
C ILE A 54 4.19 3.00 26.47
N ALA A 55 5.47 3.33 26.65
CA ALA A 55 5.94 4.71 26.64
C ALA A 55 6.16 5.30 25.24
N GLY A 56 6.48 4.50 24.24
CA GLY A 56 6.96 4.94 22.91
C GLY A 56 6.08 4.58 21.74
N ASN A 57 6.27 5.30 20.64
CA ASN A 57 5.69 4.94 19.35
C ASN A 57 6.35 3.67 18.81
N GLY A 58 5.56 2.71 18.34
CA GLY A 58 6.11 1.46 17.81
C GLY A 58 5.07 0.46 17.34
N LEU A 59 5.59 -0.63 16.81
CA LEU A 59 4.84 -1.83 16.51
C LEU A 59 5.18 -2.87 17.57
N TYR A 60 4.18 -3.32 18.31
CA TYR A 60 4.30 -4.25 19.42
C TYR A 60 3.58 -5.56 19.09
N SER A 61 4.17 -6.68 19.46
CA SER A 61 3.52 -7.98 19.39
C SER A 61 3.33 -8.54 20.79
N PHE A 62 2.20 -9.18 21.03
CA PHE A 62 1.95 -9.96 22.26
C PHE A 62 1.83 -11.44 21.92
N SER A 63 2.86 -11.93 21.26
CA SER A 63 3.03 -13.35 20.92
C SER A 63 3.92 -14.11 21.91
N GLY A 64 4.27 -13.49 23.03
CA GLY A 64 4.87 -14.15 24.19
C GLY A 64 6.38 -14.32 24.23
N GLY A 65 7.22 -13.75 23.37
CA GLY A 65 8.65 -13.79 23.63
C GLY A 65 9.60 -13.74 22.43
N ASP A 66 10.88 -13.59 22.75
CA ASP A 66 11.98 -13.62 21.81
C ASP A 66 12.45 -15.07 21.59
N LEU A 67 11.98 -15.68 20.51
CA LEU A 67 12.34 -17.06 20.12
C LEU A 67 13.86 -17.29 20.02
N SER A 68 14.63 -16.24 19.69
CA SER A 68 16.08 -16.36 19.50
C SER A 68 16.86 -16.68 20.78
N ARG A 69 16.21 -16.55 21.94
CA ARG A 69 16.82 -16.74 23.28
C ARG A 69 16.33 -18.01 23.99
N LEU A 70 15.45 -18.78 23.36
CA LEU A 70 14.89 -19.97 23.99
C LEU A 70 15.76 -21.19 23.76
N SER A 71 15.89 -22.05 24.78
CA SER A 71 16.40 -23.40 24.64
C SER A 71 15.33 -24.29 23.99
N LYS A 72 15.72 -25.42 23.36
CA LYS A 72 14.77 -26.35 22.71
C LYS A 72 13.60 -26.79 23.59
N ARG A 73 13.82 -26.93 24.90
CA ARG A 73 12.76 -27.26 25.86
C ARG A 73 11.80 -26.11 26.08
N GLN A 74 12.33 -24.88 26.09
CA GLN A 74 11.52 -23.66 26.22
C GLN A 74 10.76 -23.36 24.93
N GLU A 75 11.32 -23.71 23.76
CA GLU A 75 10.62 -23.60 22.47
C GLU A 75 9.35 -24.43 22.45
N ALA A 76 9.40 -25.71 22.86
CA ALA A 76 8.23 -26.57 22.91
C ALA A 76 7.15 -26.07 23.88
N ALA A 77 7.54 -25.60 25.08
CA ALA A 77 6.61 -25.00 26.02
C ALA A 77 6.04 -23.68 25.53
N PHE A 78 6.82 -22.90 24.80
CA PHE A 78 6.38 -21.67 24.16
C PHE A 78 5.39 -21.92 23.04
N GLU A 79 5.66 -22.88 22.15
CA GLU A 79 4.72 -23.29 21.09
C GLU A 79 3.36 -23.74 21.67
N ASP A 80 3.37 -24.49 22.75
CA ASP A 80 2.15 -24.91 23.42
C ASP A 80 1.40 -23.72 24.06
N SER A 81 2.14 -22.77 24.64
CA SER A 81 1.55 -21.54 25.17
C SER A 81 0.91 -20.67 24.08
N LEU A 82 1.47 -20.62 22.88
CA LEU A 82 0.89 -19.88 21.76
C LEU A 82 -0.46 -20.44 21.28
N ARG A 83 -0.67 -21.74 21.42
CA ARG A 83 -1.95 -22.39 21.06
C ARG A 83 -3.09 -22.01 21.98
N THR A 84 -2.79 -21.64 23.21
CA THR A 84 -3.78 -21.31 24.27
C THR A 84 -3.84 -19.81 24.57
N SER A 85 -2.86 -19.04 24.12
CA SER A 85 -2.76 -17.60 24.39
C SER A 85 -3.36 -16.76 23.26
N THR A 86 -3.83 -15.57 23.61
CA THR A 86 -4.16 -14.54 22.63
C THR A 86 -2.89 -13.97 22.03
N VAL A 87 -2.79 -13.96 20.72
CA VAL A 87 -1.69 -13.34 19.97
C VAL A 87 -2.21 -12.14 19.18
N GLY A 88 -1.33 -11.19 18.89
CA GLY A 88 -1.72 -10.04 18.10
C GLY A 88 -0.60 -9.02 17.90
N ILE A 89 -0.91 -8.03 17.08
CA ILE A 89 -0.04 -6.91 16.75
C ILE A 89 -0.74 -5.61 17.11
N LEU A 90 -0.03 -4.71 17.74
CA LEU A 90 -0.50 -3.39 18.13
C LEU A 90 0.42 -2.31 17.55
N GLY A 91 -0.09 -1.54 16.60
CA GLY A 91 0.52 -0.27 16.21
C GLY A 91 0.14 0.81 17.23
N TYR A 92 1.10 1.24 18.05
CA TYR A 92 0.84 2.22 19.10
C TYR A 92 1.51 3.56 18.82
N ARG A 93 0.78 4.61 19.12
CA ARG A 93 1.27 6.00 19.14
C ARG A 93 0.76 6.69 20.41
N PRO A 94 1.65 7.31 21.21
CA PRO A 94 1.26 8.08 22.39
C PRO A 94 0.28 9.21 22.05
N PRO A 95 -0.54 9.67 23.01
CA PRO A 95 -1.39 10.84 22.84
C PRO A 95 -0.63 12.08 22.37
N GLY A 96 -1.31 13.02 21.72
CA GLY A 96 -0.76 14.34 21.35
C GLY A 96 -0.41 14.53 19.86
N GLY A 97 -0.49 13.50 19.02
CA GLY A 97 -0.26 13.69 17.58
C GLY A 97 -1.53 13.96 16.76
N ASN A 98 -1.46 14.84 15.77
CA ASN A 98 -2.56 15.04 14.83
C ASN A 98 -2.72 13.82 13.92
N PRO A 99 -3.88 13.11 13.89
CA PRO A 99 -4.12 11.98 13.01
C PRO A 99 -4.10 12.37 11.52
N PHE A 100 -4.51 13.58 11.19
CA PHE A 100 -4.57 14.14 9.82
C PHE A 100 -3.47 15.20 9.59
N SER A 101 -2.24 14.91 9.98
CA SER A 101 -1.13 15.84 9.77
C SER A 101 -0.75 15.96 8.29
N ALA A 102 -0.44 17.17 7.82
CA ALA A 102 0.07 17.41 6.47
C ALA A 102 1.29 16.53 6.14
N ARG A 103 2.14 16.24 7.15
CA ARG A 103 3.28 15.33 6.98
C ARG A 103 2.85 13.94 6.49
N LYS A 104 1.78 13.37 7.03
CA LYS A 104 1.28 12.04 6.61
C LYS A 104 0.78 12.07 5.16
N LEU A 105 0.00 13.09 4.81
CA LEU A 105 -0.50 13.24 3.44
C LEU A 105 0.64 13.43 2.43
N ILE A 106 1.65 14.24 2.77
CA ILE A 106 2.84 14.43 1.94
C ILE A 106 3.62 13.12 1.81
N THR A 107 3.85 12.40 2.91
CA THR A 107 4.56 11.11 2.87
C THR A 107 3.83 10.09 2.01
N GLN A 108 2.50 9.99 2.13
CA GLN A 108 1.68 9.12 1.27
C GLN A 108 1.80 9.53 -0.20
N PHE A 109 1.64 10.82 -0.50
CA PHE A 109 1.77 11.31 -1.87
C PHE A 109 3.17 11.04 -2.47
N LEU A 110 4.23 11.20 -1.69
CA LEU A 110 5.59 10.87 -2.15
C LEU A 110 5.77 9.36 -2.41
N GLY A 111 5.14 8.51 -1.59
CA GLY A 111 5.06 7.06 -1.85
C GLY A 111 4.38 6.76 -3.19
N ASN A 112 3.27 7.44 -3.47
CA ASN A 112 2.56 7.30 -4.74
C ASN A 112 3.39 7.81 -5.92
N VAL A 113 4.14 8.92 -5.75
CA VAL A 113 5.07 9.41 -6.78
C VAL A 113 6.13 8.36 -7.12
N LEU A 114 6.72 7.71 -6.11
CA LEU A 114 7.71 6.66 -6.33
C LEU A 114 7.11 5.45 -7.06
N SER A 115 5.95 4.97 -6.62
CA SER A 115 5.27 3.81 -7.20
C SER A 115 4.83 4.07 -8.64
N VAL A 116 4.24 5.23 -8.89
CA VAL A 116 3.80 5.64 -10.23
C VAL A 116 4.99 5.94 -11.16
N LEU A 117 6.09 6.46 -10.65
CA LEU A 117 7.32 6.61 -11.45
C LEU A 117 7.80 5.26 -12.00
N ILE A 118 7.78 4.22 -11.18
CA ILE A 118 8.10 2.84 -11.60
C ILE A 118 7.08 2.37 -12.64
N ALA A 119 5.79 2.58 -12.41
CA ALA A 119 4.74 2.21 -13.36
C ALA A 119 4.89 2.90 -14.74
N VAL A 120 5.26 4.19 -14.75
CA VAL A 120 5.58 4.96 -15.96
C VAL A 120 6.79 4.37 -16.69
N GLN A 121 7.83 3.96 -15.97
CA GLN A 121 8.98 3.29 -16.56
C GLN A 121 8.57 1.96 -17.20
N VAL A 122 7.82 1.11 -16.50
CA VAL A 122 7.31 -0.16 -17.03
C VAL A 122 6.49 0.08 -18.29
N ALA A 123 5.51 0.99 -18.27
CA ALA A 123 4.70 1.34 -19.43
C ALA A 123 5.54 1.83 -20.62
N SER A 124 6.63 2.56 -20.35
CA SER A 124 7.54 3.08 -21.39
C SER A 124 8.40 2.02 -22.05
N MET A 125 8.63 0.89 -21.39
CA MET A 125 9.39 -0.25 -21.92
C MET A 125 8.54 -1.17 -22.80
N ILE A 126 7.21 -1.14 -22.61
CA ILE A 126 6.28 -2.00 -23.33
C ILE A 126 5.94 -1.39 -24.70
N ARG A 127 6.35 -2.07 -25.78
CA ARG A 127 6.01 -1.71 -27.17
C ARG A 127 4.67 -2.32 -27.58
N ALA A 128 3.59 -1.80 -26.99
CA ALA A 128 2.23 -2.28 -27.26
C ALA A 128 1.23 -1.14 -27.22
N GLY A 129 0.00 -1.40 -27.70
CA GLY A 129 -1.09 -0.44 -27.67
C GLY A 129 -1.53 -0.05 -26.25
N TYR A 130 -2.35 1.00 -26.18
CA TYR A 130 -2.82 1.63 -24.94
C TYR A 130 -3.30 0.62 -23.89
N TRP A 131 -4.26 -0.25 -24.21
CA TRP A 131 -4.87 -1.18 -23.27
C TRP A 131 -3.90 -2.23 -22.73
N LYS A 132 -2.95 -2.70 -23.55
CA LYS A 132 -1.93 -3.64 -23.09
C LYS A 132 -0.98 -3.00 -22.07
N ARG A 133 -0.68 -1.71 -22.22
CA ARG A 133 0.11 -0.95 -21.25
C ARG A 133 -0.67 -0.70 -19.96
N VAL A 134 -1.96 -0.32 -20.06
CA VAL A 134 -2.85 -0.18 -18.87
C VAL A 134 -2.91 -1.49 -18.11
N LEU A 135 -3.16 -2.60 -18.79
CA LEU A 135 -3.23 -3.91 -18.16
C LEU A 135 -1.90 -4.29 -17.47
N ALA A 136 -0.76 -3.99 -18.08
CA ALA A 136 0.55 -4.25 -17.48
C ALA A 136 0.74 -3.45 -16.17
N ILE A 137 0.33 -2.18 -16.14
CA ILE A 137 0.36 -1.36 -14.91
C ILE A 137 -0.58 -1.94 -13.86
N THR A 138 -1.77 -2.37 -14.23
CA THR A 138 -2.72 -3.04 -13.31
C THR A 138 -2.11 -4.30 -12.70
N HIS A 139 -1.38 -5.10 -13.48
CA HIS A 139 -0.68 -6.28 -12.96
C HIS A 139 0.46 -5.93 -12.00
N VAL A 140 1.10 -4.76 -12.13
CA VAL A 140 2.08 -4.29 -11.12
C VAL A 140 1.38 -4.07 -9.78
N GLY A 141 0.19 -3.46 -9.77
CA GLY A 141 -0.61 -3.30 -8.55
C GLY A 141 -1.04 -4.64 -7.96
N LEU A 142 -1.48 -5.57 -8.79
CA LEU A 142 -1.84 -6.92 -8.35
C LEU A 142 -0.63 -7.66 -7.75
N LEU A 143 0.53 -7.60 -8.39
CA LEU A 143 1.76 -8.22 -7.89
C LEU A 143 2.16 -7.63 -6.53
N ALA A 144 2.19 -6.31 -6.42
CA ALA A 144 2.57 -5.62 -5.19
C ALA A 144 1.63 -5.98 -4.03
N SER A 145 0.31 -5.93 -4.26
CA SER A 145 -0.68 -6.26 -3.24
C SER A 145 -0.66 -7.75 -2.86
N ALA A 146 -0.55 -8.65 -3.85
CA ALA A 146 -0.55 -10.09 -3.59
C ALA A 146 0.62 -10.50 -2.67
N VAL A 147 1.84 -9.97 -2.91
CA VAL A 147 3.00 -10.29 -2.08
C VAL A 147 2.85 -9.76 -0.66
N VAL A 148 2.51 -8.47 -0.51
CA VAL A 148 2.45 -7.82 0.80
C VAL A 148 1.25 -8.31 1.61
N SER A 149 0.07 -8.33 1.00
CA SER A 149 -1.17 -8.67 1.71
C SER A 149 -1.23 -10.14 2.11
N SER A 150 -0.60 -11.06 1.33
CA SER A 150 -0.54 -12.46 1.73
C SER A 150 0.32 -12.69 2.98
N ILE A 151 1.39 -11.89 3.18
CA ILE A 151 2.19 -11.93 4.40
C ILE A 151 1.35 -11.50 5.60
N TYR A 152 0.62 -10.39 5.49
CA TYR A 152 -0.25 -9.92 6.56
C TYR A 152 -1.35 -10.93 6.90
N TRP A 153 -1.95 -11.53 5.88
CA TRP A 153 -3.00 -12.52 6.07
C TRP A 153 -2.47 -13.83 6.67
N SER A 154 -1.35 -14.37 6.18
CA SER A 154 -0.88 -15.71 6.56
C SER A 154 -0.01 -15.73 7.83
N TRP A 155 0.78 -14.68 8.08
CA TRP A 155 1.71 -14.64 9.21
C TRP A 155 1.26 -13.76 10.36
N TYR A 156 0.46 -12.73 10.07
CA TYR A 156 0.00 -11.78 11.07
C TYR A 156 -1.48 -11.91 11.40
N GLU A 157 -2.15 -12.95 10.89
CA GLU A 157 -3.55 -13.29 11.15
C GLU A 157 -4.53 -12.13 10.82
N PHE A 158 -4.17 -11.30 9.84
CA PHE A 158 -5.09 -10.23 9.42
C PHE A 158 -6.33 -10.85 8.75
N PRO A 159 -7.53 -10.29 8.96
CA PRO A 159 -8.75 -10.87 8.45
C PRO A 159 -8.80 -10.86 6.91
N MET A 160 -9.53 -11.83 6.34
CA MET A 160 -9.75 -11.91 4.88
C MET A 160 -10.31 -10.61 4.30
N GLY A 161 -11.15 -9.89 5.05
CA GLY A 161 -11.67 -8.58 4.64
C GLY A 161 -10.56 -7.57 4.37
N PHE A 162 -9.56 -7.50 5.25
CA PHE A 162 -8.37 -6.67 5.05
C PHE A 162 -7.60 -7.07 3.79
N PHE A 163 -7.35 -8.38 3.60
CA PHE A 163 -6.66 -8.87 2.41
C PHE A 163 -7.37 -8.45 1.11
N ILE A 164 -8.69 -8.68 1.04
CA ILE A 164 -9.50 -8.33 -0.14
C ILE A 164 -9.48 -6.82 -0.38
N ALA A 165 -9.66 -6.01 0.67
CA ALA A 165 -9.65 -4.56 0.57
C ALA A 165 -8.32 -4.05 0.01
N GLN A 166 -7.19 -4.52 0.53
CA GLN A 166 -5.84 -4.13 0.06
C GLN A 166 -5.58 -4.54 -1.39
N VAL A 167 -5.99 -5.75 -1.80
CA VAL A 167 -5.83 -6.21 -3.18
C VAL A 167 -6.69 -5.36 -4.13
N LEU A 168 -7.94 -5.12 -3.79
CA LEU A 168 -8.84 -4.30 -4.62
C LEU A 168 -8.35 -2.85 -4.72
N ASP A 169 -7.89 -2.28 -3.61
CA ASP A 169 -7.38 -0.91 -3.57
C ASP A 169 -6.21 -0.73 -4.54
N MET A 170 -5.21 -1.59 -4.44
CA MET A 170 -4.04 -1.55 -5.32
C MET A 170 -4.37 -1.83 -6.79
N VAL A 171 -5.19 -2.83 -7.08
CA VAL A 171 -5.55 -3.18 -8.45
C VAL A 171 -6.33 -2.05 -9.11
N ILE A 172 -7.31 -1.47 -8.43
CA ILE A 172 -8.11 -0.37 -8.97
C ILE A 172 -7.28 0.90 -9.05
N GLY A 173 -6.49 1.23 -8.02
CA GLY A 173 -5.61 2.40 -8.01
C GLY A 173 -4.62 2.39 -9.17
N PHE A 174 -3.91 1.27 -9.40
CA PHE A 174 -2.99 1.14 -10.52
C PHE A 174 -3.70 1.07 -11.88
N PHE A 175 -4.92 0.54 -11.94
CA PHE A 175 -5.74 0.60 -13.16
C PHE A 175 -6.09 2.04 -13.51
N LEU A 176 -6.60 2.82 -12.57
CA LEU A 176 -6.96 4.23 -12.78
C LEU A 176 -5.74 5.08 -13.14
N ALA A 177 -4.64 4.91 -12.40
CA ALA A 177 -3.38 5.57 -12.72
C ALA A 177 -2.88 5.16 -14.12
N GLY A 178 -3.00 3.88 -14.47
CA GLY A 178 -2.64 3.33 -15.78
C GLY A 178 -3.38 3.98 -16.93
N LEU A 179 -4.69 4.24 -16.77
CA LEU A 179 -5.48 4.97 -17.78
C LEU A 179 -4.88 6.36 -18.06
N VAL A 180 -4.53 7.10 -17.01
CA VAL A 180 -3.96 8.44 -17.12
C VAL A 180 -2.55 8.40 -17.69
N ILE A 181 -1.68 7.56 -17.15
CA ILE A 181 -0.29 7.39 -17.59
C ILE A 181 -0.22 7.06 -19.07
N CYS A 182 -0.96 6.04 -19.51
CA CYS A 182 -0.91 5.57 -20.88
C CYS A 182 -1.52 6.60 -21.85
N ARG A 183 -2.49 7.39 -21.42
CA ARG A 183 -3.04 8.48 -22.24
C ARG A 183 -1.97 9.56 -22.50
N VAL A 184 -1.26 9.99 -21.48
CA VAL A 184 -0.18 10.99 -21.61
C VAL A 184 0.97 10.46 -22.47
N LEU A 185 1.32 9.18 -22.35
CA LEU A 185 2.39 8.56 -23.12
C LEU A 185 2.01 8.33 -24.58
N SER A 186 0.76 7.94 -24.91
CA SER A 186 0.31 7.67 -26.27
C SER A 186 0.31 8.88 -27.18
N GLU A 187 0.11 10.08 -26.65
CA GLU A 187 0.22 11.33 -27.42
C GLU A 187 1.64 11.60 -27.95
N VAL A 188 2.65 10.85 -27.48
CA VAL A 188 4.03 10.93 -28.00
C VAL A 188 4.16 10.15 -29.31
N ASP A 189 3.52 8.97 -29.36
CA ASP A 189 3.69 8.05 -30.48
C ASP A 189 3.00 8.59 -31.74
N THR A 190 1.81 9.18 -31.60
CA THR A 190 1.06 9.79 -32.71
C THR A 190 1.73 11.04 -33.30
N ARG A 191 2.33 11.91 -32.47
CA ARG A 191 3.08 13.09 -32.97
C ARG A 191 4.41 12.75 -33.65
N LYS A 192 5.00 11.59 -33.35
CA LYS A 192 6.17 11.10 -34.06
C LYS A 192 5.83 10.53 -35.44
N ALA A 193 4.74 9.79 -35.54
CA ALA A 193 4.26 9.28 -36.82
C ALA A 193 3.98 10.44 -37.79
N SER A 194 3.20 11.44 -37.38
CA SER A 194 2.87 12.62 -38.18
C SER A 194 4.07 13.49 -38.61
N ARG A 195 5.24 13.39 -37.96
CA ARG A 195 6.48 14.13 -38.33
C ARG A 195 7.40 13.36 -39.26
N MET A 196 7.17 12.09 -39.46
CA MET A 196 7.96 11.26 -40.39
C MET A 196 7.28 11.12 -41.80
N ASP A 197 6.04 11.63 -41.93
CA ASP A 197 5.29 11.63 -43.17
C ASP A 197 5.47 12.95 -43.98
N PHE A 198 6.47 13.78 -43.62
CA PHE A 198 6.97 14.95 -44.34
C PHE A 198 8.50 14.81 -44.48
#